data_a098211f202825df8252533f6f2f420a
#
_entry.id   a098211f202825df8252533f6f2f420a
#
_cell.length_a   1.000
_cell.length_b   1.000
_cell.length_c   1.000
_cell.angle_alpha   90.00
_cell.angle_beta   90.00
_cell.angle_gamma   90.00
#
_symmetry.space_group_name_H-M   'P 1'
#
loop_
_entity.id
_entity.type
_entity.pdbx_description
1 polymer ?
#
loop_
_entity_poly.entity_id
_entity_poly.type
_entity_poly.pdbx_seq_one_letter_code
_entity_poly.pdbx_strand_id
1 'polypeptide(L)'
;MGAMETNNSDKPAVKFDSDAATEEPKDRTKWIWLGVVGLVIAMVALLWALGRPDPKISMARAKHILVQFDKSDPADRNRALNLITDLRERLLRGERFETLAREFSNDPGSSRRGGDLGYYPKGTFAEEFEKYVWTAPEGQLSDIVETAHGFHLIIVVDRHLTAADRYDMELDERARQELEKRGEPPASTP
;
A
#
# COMPACT_ATOMS: atom_id res chain seq x y z
N MET A 1 -74.55 2.59 -85.34
CA MET A 1 -73.65 3.69 -85.53
C MET A 1 -72.73 3.71 -84.35
N GLY A 2 -71.73 3.10 -84.39
CA GLY A 2 -70.46 2.98 -84.83
C GLY A 2 -69.56 3.49 -83.67
N ALA A 3 -69.21 2.67 -82.68
CA ALA A 3 -68.24 3.03 -81.71
C ALA A 3 -66.98 2.17 -81.95
N MET A 4 -65.84 2.82 -82.27
CA MET A 4 -64.57 2.15 -82.41
C MET A 4 -63.87 2.12 -81.08
N GLU A 5 -63.70 0.90 -80.57
CA GLU A 5 -62.73 0.59 -79.54
C GLU A 5 -61.32 0.63 -80.06
N THR A 6 -60.47 1.41 -79.39
CA THR A 6 -59.01 1.29 -79.61
C THR A 6 -58.41 0.72 -78.32
N ASN A 7 -58.04 -0.53 -78.49
CA ASN A 7 -57.21 -1.29 -77.57
C ASN A 7 -55.75 -0.71 -77.54
N ASN A 8 -55.28 -0.28 -76.38
CA ASN A 8 -53.87 0.05 -76.19
C ASN A 8 -53.36 -0.73 -74.99
N SER A 9 -52.94 -1.94 -75.27
CA SER A 9 -52.23 -2.77 -74.37
C SER A 9 -50.84 -3.05 -74.86
N ASP A 10 -49.89 -2.17 -74.55
CA ASP A 10 -48.49 -2.52 -74.61
C ASP A 10 -47.68 -1.49 -73.80
N LYS A 11 -47.58 -1.74 -72.48
CA LYS A 11 -46.52 -1.14 -71.69
C LYS A 11 -45.66 -2.26 -71.16
N PRO A 12 -44.32 -2.26 -71.38
CA PRO A 12 -43.45 -3.26 -70.78
C PRO A 12 -43.37 -3.06 -69.27
N ALA A 13 -43.63 -4.13 -68.56
CA ALA A 13 -43.45 -4.20 -67.13
C ALA A 13 -41.98 -4.01 -66.77
N VAL A 14 -41.64 -2.88 -66.15
CA VAL A 14 -40.33 -2.69 -65.54
C VAL A 14 -40.23 -3.63 -64.34
N LYS A 15 -39.45 -4.70 -64.48
CA LYS A 15 -39.06 -5.55 -63.36
C LYS A 15 -38.15 -4.72 -62.47
N PHE A 16 -38.62 -4.37 -61.26
CA PHE A 16 -37.78 -3.89 -60.21
C PHE A 16 -36.99 -5.10 -59.67
N ASP A 17 -35.73 -5.18 -59.97
CA ASP A 17 -34.79 -6.11 -59.33
C ASP A 17 -34.63 -5.67 -57.89
N SER A 18 -35.31 -6.38 -56.98
CA SER A 18 -35.26 -6.18 -55.54
C SER A 18 -34.03 -6.77 -54.84
N ASP A 19 -33.03 -7.18 -55.63
CA ASP A 19 -31.81 -7.83 -55.10
C ASP A 19 -30.59 -6.89 -55.00
N ALA A 20 -30.85 -5.58 -54.88
CA ALA A 20 -29.79 -4.73 -54.38
C ALA A 20 -29.65 -4.98 -52.86
N ALA A 21 -28.92 -6.05 -52.50
CA ALA A 21 -28.45 -6.25 -51.14
C ALA A 21 -27.76 -4.99 -50.71
N THR A 22 -28.46 -4.16 -49.92
CA THR A 22 -27.81 -3.07 -49.16
C THR A 22 -26.86 -3.73 -48.18
N GLU A 23 -25.60 -3.86 -48.55
CA GLU A 23 -24.52 -4.15 -47.59
C GLU A 23 -24.57 -3.06 -46.54
N GLU A 24 -25.11 -3.37 -45.36
CA GLU A 24 -25.01 -2.49 -44.21
C GLU A 24 -23.55 -2.15 -43.98
N PRO A 25 -23.18 -0.88 -43.87
CA PRO A 25 -21.80 -0.48 -43.65
C PRO A 25 -21.38 -1.12 -42.29
N LYS A 26 -20.41 -2.05 -42.41
CA LYS A 26 -19.84 -2.75 -41.25
C LYS A 26 -19.45 -1.70 -40.21
N ASP A 27 -20.18 -1.66 -39.13
CA ASP A 27 -20.08 -0.60 -38.09
C ASP A 27 -18.67 -0.63 -37.42
N ARG A 28 -17.72 0.06 -38.08
CA ARG A 28 -16.36 0.20 -37.59
C ARG A 28 -16.24 1.14 -36.41
N THR A 29 -17.31 1.84 -36.07
CA THR A 29 -17.36 2.84 -34.99
C THR A 29 -17.06 2.19 -33.63
N LYS A 30 -17.53 0.95 -33.41
CA LYS A 30 -17.25 0.20 -32.17
C LYS A 30 -15.78 -0.08 -31.99
N TRP A 31 -15.07 -0.44 -33.07
CA TRP A 31 -13.62 -0.70 -33.02
C TRP A 31 -12.79 0.56 -32.82
N ILE A 32 -13.25 1.70 -33.36
CA ILE A 32 -12.63 2.99 -33.14
C ILE A 32 -12.75 3.39 -31.68
N TRP A 33 -13.94 3.25 -31.09
CA TRP A 33 -14.16 3.54 -29.66
C TRP A 33 -13.39 2.60 -28.74
N LEU A 34 -13.27 1.31 -29.07
CA LEU A 34 -12.43 0.38 -28.31
C LEU A 34 -10.94 0.80 -28.37
N GLY A 35 -10.46 1.24 -29.52
CA GLY A 35 -9.11 1.77 -29.66
C GLY A 35 -8.88 3.05 -28.83
N VAL A 36 -9.83 3.99 -28.84
CA VAL A 36 -9.76 5.22 -28.05
C VAL A 36 -9.78 4.91 -26.56
N VAL A 37 -10.68 4.05 -26.10
CA VAL A 37 -10.73 3.62 -24.69
C VAL A 37 -9.44 2.92 -24.27
N GLY A 38 -8.91 2.02 -25.10
CA GLY A 38 -7.62 1.36 -24.84
C GLY A 38 -6.46 2.35 -24.74
N LEU A 39 -6.42 3.35 -25.61
CA LEU A 39 -5.39 4.41 -25.59
C LEU A 39 -5.52 5.28 -24.32
N VAL A 40 -6.73 5.63 -23.92
CA VAL A 40 -6.98 6.40 -22.68
C VAL A 40 -6.55 5.60 -21.46
N ILE A 41 -6.90 4.31 -21.40
CA ILE A 41 -6.47 3.43 -20.30
C ILE A 41 -4.94 3.31 -20.27
N ALA A 42 -4.30 3.11 -21.40
CA ALA A 42 -2.84 3.05 -21.50
C ALA A 42 -2.18 4.36 -21.08
N MET A 43 -2.75 5.50 -21.51
CA MET A 43 -2.27 6.83 -21.10
C MET A 43 -2.44 7.07 -19.60
N VAL A 44 -3.59 6.71 -19.02
CA VAL A 44 -3.83 6.80 -17.58
C VAL A 44 -2.88 5.89 -16.81
N ALA A 45 -2.67 4.65 -17.27
CA ALA A 45 -1.72 3.73 -16.67
C ALA A 45 -0.28 4.26 -16.76
N LEU A 46 0.10 4.85 -17.88
CA LEU A 46 1.41 5.49 -18.08
C LEU A 46 1.58 6.70 -17.16
N LEU A 47 0.60 7.59 -17.09
CA LEU A 47 0.60 8.73 -16.17
C LEU A 47 0.66 8.28 -14.71
N TRP A 48 -0.04 7.18 -14.38
CA TRP A 48 0.00 6.61 -13.03
C TRP A 48 1.36 5.97 -12.71
N ALA A 49 2.02 5.35 -13.70
CA ALA A 49 3.36 4.77 -13.56
C ALA A 49 4.47 5.84 -13.49
N LEU A 50 4.34 6.94 -14.28
CA LEU A 50 5.31 8.03 -14.32
C LEU A 50 5.06 9.12 -13.27
N GLY A 51 3.84 9.20 -12.71
CA GLY A 51 3.36 10.35 -11.95
C GLY A 51 3.29 10.14 -10.44
N ARG A 52 4.02 9.17 -9.87
CA ARG A 52 4.18 9.12 -8.40
C ARG A 52 5.31 10.08 -8.03
N PRO A 53 5.01 11.30 -7.54
CA PRO A 53 6.06 12.18 -7.06
C PRO A 53 6.76 11.47 -5.89
N ASP A 54 8.09 11.40 -5.93
CA ASP A 54 8.84 10.95 -4.77
C ASP A 54 8.47 11.81 -3.56
N PRO A 55 8.24 11.21 -2.39
CA PRO A 55 7.95 11.98 -1.20
C PRO A 55 9.11 12.94 -0.93
N LYS A 56 8.80 14.18 -0.56
CA LYS A 56 9.82 15.19 -0.25
C LYS A 56 10.50 14.93 1.09
N ILE A 57 9.84 14.21 1.97
CA ILE A 57 10.33 13.77 3.28
C ILE A 57 9.95 12.32 3.49
N SER A 58 10.86 11.56 4.09
CA SER A 58 10.56 10.18 4.47
C SER A 58 9.62 10.14 5.67
N MET A 59 8.62 9.29 5.59
CA MET A 59 7.62 9.07 6.63
C MET A 59 7.47 7.57 6.88
N ALA A 60 7.26 7.22 8.15
CA ALA A 60 6.97 5.84 8.55
C ALA A 60 5.66 5.78 9.33
N ARG A 61 4.92 4.70 9.13
CA ARG A 61 3.74 4.35 9.90
C ARG A 61 4.06 3.14 10.75
N ALA A 62 3.84 3.27 12.06
CA ALA A 62 4.08 2.20 13.00
C ALA A 62 2.86 2.00 13.92
N LYS A 63 2.76 0.80 14.46
CA LYS A 63 1.90 0.49 15.60
C LYS A 63 2.78 0.19 16.80
N HIS A 64 2.35 0.61 18.00
CA HIS A 64 3.07 0.26 19.22
C HIS A 64 2.14 -0.07 20.39
N ILE A 65 2.67 -0.80 21.35
CA ILE A 65 2.13 -0.99 22.70
C ILE A 65 3.15 -0.41 23.65
N LEU A 66 2.75 0.56 24.44
CA LEU A 66 3.58 1.18 25.47
C LEU A 66 3.15 0.68 26.85
N VAL A 67 4.10 0.18 27.62
CA VAL A 67 3.93 -0.11 29.07
C VAL A 67 4.85 0.82 29.82
N GLN A 68 4.26 1.80 30.49
CA GLN A 68 4.97 2.78 31.31
C GLN A 68 5.36 2.20 32.66
N PHE A 69 6.41 2.74 33.25
CA PHE A 69 6.81 2.43 34.61
C PHE A 69 7.47 3.64 35.28
N ASP A 70 7.41 3.67 36.60
CA ASP A 70 8.16 4.64 37.39
C ASP A 70 9.62 4.24 37.47
N LYS A 71 10.50 5.08 36.91
CA LYS A 71 11.96 4.85 36.84
C LYS A 71 12.60 4.85 38.24
N SER A 72 11.96 5.49 39.22
CA SER A 72 12.43 5.53 40.61
C SER A 72 12.07 4.27 41.39
N ASP A 73 11.13 3.44 40.90
CA ASP A 73 10.69 2.19 41.52
C ASP A 73 11.14 0.96 40.69
N PRO A 74 12.21 0.25 41.11
CA PRO A 74 12.66 -0.97 40.48
C PRO A 74 11.60 -2.09 40.46
N ALA A 75 10.70 -2.11 41.45
CA ALA A 75 9.63 -3.11 41.48
C ALA A 75 8.58 -2.83 40.39
N ASP A 76 8.29 -1.56 40.11
CA ASP A 76 7.38 -1.18 39.05
C ASP A 76 7.96 -1.46 37.67
N ARG A 77 9.26 -1.18 37.47
CA ARG A 77 9.98 -1.55 36.24
C ARG A 77 9.91 -3.06 35.99
N ASN A 78 10.10 -3.88 37.02
CA ASN A 78 10.02 -5.34 36.88
C ASN A 78 8.58 -5.80 36.55
N ARG A 79 7.56 -5.18 37.13
CA ARG A 79 6.14 -5.46 36.79
C ARG A 79 5.88 -5.14 35.30
N ALA A 80 6.33 -3.96 34.83
CA ALA A 80 6.17 -3.53 33.46
C ALA A 80 6.92 -4.46 32.49
N LEU A 81 8.14 -4.89 32.82
CA LEU A 81 8.92 -5.81 32.02
C LEU A 81 8.23 -7.18 31.91
N ASN A 82 7.69 -7.71 33.00
CA ASN A 82 6.95 -8.96 33.00
C ASN A 82 5.68 -8.83 32.12
N LEU A 83 4.95 -7.73 32.23
CA LEU A 83 3.75 -7.48 31.43
C LEU A 83 4.09 -7.40 29.96
N ILE A 84 5.09 -6.58 29.56
CA ILE A 84 5.43 -6.42 28.14
C ILE A 84 5.98 -7.72 27.53
N THR A 85 6.65 -8.55 28.36
CA THR A 85 7.12 -9.88 27.95
C THR A 85 5.93 -10.82 27.68
N ASP A 86 4.95 -10.88 28.58
CA ASP A 86 3.72 -11.65 28.37
C ASP A 86 2.97 -11.19 27.10
N LEU A 87 2.84 -9.88 26.91
CA LEU A 87 2.19 -9.33 25.72
C LEU A 87 2.93 -9.74 24.44
N ARG A 88 4.26 -9.73 24.45
CA ARG A 88 5.07 -10.19 23.31
C ARG A 88 4.83 -11.67 23.01
N GLU A 89 4.79 -12.52 24.03
CA GLU A 89 4.50 -13.94 23.84
C GLU A 89 3.09 -14.19 23.29
N ARG A 90 2.09 -13.44 23.76
CA ARG A 90 0.70 -13.49 23.27
C ARG A 90 0.64 -13.12 21.79
N LEU A 91 1.36 -12.07 21.36
CA LEU A 91 1.47 -11.67 19.96
C LEU A 91 2.14 -12.76 19.13
N LEU A 92 3.22 -13.37 19.60
CA LEU A 92 3.90 -14.47 18.93
C LEU A 92 3.03 -15.73 18.79
N ARG A 93 2.08 -15.94 19.70
CA ARG A 93 1.05 -16.99 19.62
C ARG A 93 -0.11 -16.62 18.67
N GLY A 94 -0.08 -15.43 18.03
CA GLY A 94 -1.08 -15.00 17.05
C GLY A 94 -2.23 -14.17 17.59
N GLU A 95 -2.14 -13.68 18.81
CA GLU A 95 -3.15 -12.74 19.34
C GLU A 95 -3.05 -11.40 18.61
N ARG A 96 -4.18 -10.73 18.42
CA ARG A 96 -4.24 -9.51 17.63
C ARG A 96 -3.59 -8.33 18.33
N PHE A 97 -2.65 -7.69 17.64
CA PHE A 97 -1.92 -6.52 18.15
C PHE A 97 -2.87 -5.40 18.59
N GLU A 98 -3.88 -5.11 17.77
CA GLU A 98 -4.83 -4.03 18.05
C GLU A 98 -5.66 -4.27 19.30
N THR A 99 -5.95 -5.53 19.62
CA THR A 99 -6.68 -5.92 20.83
C THR A 99 -5.83 -5.64 22.07
N LEU A 100 -4.59 -6.13 22.07
CA LEU A 100 -3.66 -5.93 23.18
C LEU A 100 -3.30 -4.45 23.36
N ALA A 101 -3.12 -3.72 22.27
CA ALA A 101 -2.86 -2.28 22.34
C ALA A 101 -4.00 -1.49 22.99
N ARG A 102 -5.26 -1.83 22.69
CA ARG A 102 -6.42 -1.17 23.33
C ARG A 102 -6.54 -1.47 24.81
N GLU A 103 -6.17 -2.68 25.20
CA GLU A 103 -6.34 -3.17 26.56
C GLU A 103 -5.19 -2.76 27.49
N PHE A 104 -3.96 -2.83 26.99
CA PHE A 104 -2.76 -2.74 27.83
C PHE A 104 -1.88 -1.52 27.53
N SER A 105 -2.02 -0.85 26.38
CA SER A 105 -1.14 0.28 26.04
C SER A 105 -1.47 1.50 26.90
N ASN A 106 -0.43 2.05 27.51
CA ASN A 106 -0.49 3.30 28.27
C ASN A 106 -0.39 4.55 27.38
N ASP A 107 -0.26 4.40 26.04
CA ASP A 107 -0.26 5.55 25.13
C ASP A 107 -1.70 6.02 24.84
N PRO A 108 -2.15 7.17 25.38
CA PRO A 108 -3.51 7.66 25.15
C PRO A 108 -3.74 8.10 23.71
N GLY A 109 -2.65 8.40 22.97
CA GLY A 109 -2.69 8.88 21.60
C GLY A 109 -3.04 7.79 20.60
N SER A 110 -2.58 6.55 20.81
CA SER A 110 -2.73 5.46 19.85
C SER A 110 -3.52 4.25 20.37
N SER A 111 -3.61 4.03 21.69
CA SER A 111 -4.25 2.84 22.26
C SER A 111 -5.65 2.59 21.72
N ARG A 112 -6.51 3.62 21.66
CA ARG A 112 -7.87 3.53 21.12
C ARG A 112 -7.91 3.16 19.63
N ARG A 113 -6.86 3.50 18.88
CA ARG A 113 -6.69 3.12 17.47
C ARG A 113 -5.97 1.78 17.30
N GLY A 114 -5.86 0.99 18.37
CA GLY A 114 -5.16 -0.29 18.33
C GLY A 114 -3.63 -0.15 18.22
N GLY A 115 -3.08 0.90 18.81
CA GLY A 115 -1.67 1.21 18.81
C GLY A 115 -1.17 1.96 17.57
N ASP A 116 -2.05 2.28 16.60
CA ASP A 116 -1.65 2.93 15.35
C ASP A 116 -1.29 4.40 15.57
N LEU A 117 -0.02 4.71 15.33
CA LEU A 117 0.51 6.06 15.43
C LEU A 117 0.16 6.92 14.22
N GLY A 118 -0.04 6.32 13.03
CA GLY A 118 -0.12 7.03 11.76
C GLY A 118 1.26 7.26 11.16
N TYR A 119 1.34 8.15 10.17
CA TYR A 119 2.59 8.50 9.49
C TYR A 119 3.30 9.65 10.21
N TYR A 120 4.58 9.44 10.52
CA TYR A 120 5.46 10.44 11.11
C TYR A 120 6.76 10.57 10.32
N PRO A 121 7.32 11.80 10.21
CA PRO A 121 8.62 12.02 9.61
C PRO A 121 9.76 11.50 10.49
N LYS A 122 10.92 11.26 9.89
CA LYS A 122 12.16 10.89 10.57
C LYS A 122 12.54 11.96 11.60
N GLY A 123 13.00 11.54 12.78
CA GLY A 123 13.38 12.43 13.89
C GLY A 123 12.23 12.78 14.85
N THR A 124 11.09 12.08 14.76
CA THR A 124 9.93 12.35 15.63
C THR A 124 9.91 11.51 16.91
N PHE A 125 10.41 10.29 16.84
CA PHE A 125 10.37 9.34 17.95
C PHE A 125 11.64 9.38 18.81
N ALA A 126 11.59 8.73 19.99
CA ALA A 126 12.78 8.49 20.80
C ALA A 126 13.81 7.66 19.99
N GLU A 127 15.09 7.85 20.26
CA GLU A 127 16.19 7.31 19.43
C GLU A 127 16.09 5.78 19.25
N GLU A 128 15.84 5.03 20.32
CA GLU A 128 15.75 3.57 20.29
C GLU A 128 14.54 3.11 19.48
N PHE A 129 13.42 3.83 19.62
CA PHE A 129 12.20 3.59 18.86
C PHE A 129 12.42 3.92 17.36
N GLU A 130 13.02 5.07 17.10
CA GLU A 130 13.36 5.57 15.77
C GLU A 130 14.26 4.59 15.02
N LYS A 131 15.31 4.11 15.69
CA LYS A 131 16.24 3.12 15.14
C LYS A 131 15.47 1.88 14.65
N TYR A 132 14.56 1.33 15.48
CA TYR A 132 13.76 0.19 15.06
C TYR A 132 12.85 0.53 13.87
N VAL A 133 12.14 1.65 13.94
CA VAL A 133 11.18 2.07 12.90
C VAL A 133 11.86 2.20 11.54
N TRP A 134 13.11 2.64 11.46
CA TRP A 134 13.80 2.87 10.18
C TRP A 134 14.67 1.70 9.70
N THR A 135 14.96 0.71 10.54
CA THR A 135 15.85 -0.40 10.16
C THR A 135 15.18 -1.77 10.11
N ALA A 136 14.08 -1.98 10.84
CA ALA A 136 13.41 -3.27 10.89
C ALA A 136 12.58 -3.56 9.63
N PRO A 137 12.41 -4.82 9.24
CA PRO A 137 11.47 -5.20 8.18
C PRO A 137 10.03 -4.80 8.54
N GLU A 138 9.26 -4.43 7.51
CA GLU A 138 7.83 -4.15 7.67
C GLU A 138 7.06 -5.42 8.08
N GLY A 139 6.08 -5.25 8.94
CA GLY A 139 5.25 -6.34 9.47
C GLY A 139 5.92 -7.17 10.58
N GLN A 140 7.19 -6.96 10.89
CA GLN A 140 7.88 -7.70 11.95
C GLN A 140 7.59 -7.09 13.32
N LEU A 141 7.32 -7.97 14.31
CA LEU A 141 7.22 -7.58 15.71
C LEU A 141 8.63 -7.36 16.29
N SER A 142 8.81 -6.24 17.00
CA SER A 142 10.09 -5.94 17.66
C SER A 142 10.39 -6.87 18.83
N ASP A 143 11.65 -6.89 19.23
CA ASP A 143 12.00 -7.15 20.60
C ASP A 143 11.46 -6.05 21.51
N ILE A 144 11.63 -6.20 22.83
CA ILE A 144 11.23 -5.16 23.79
C ILE A 144 12.19 -3.98 23.63
N VAL A 145 11.65 -2.82 23.22
CA VAL A 145 12.41 -1.58 23.07
C VAL A 145 12.17 -0.71 24.30
N GLU A 146 13.21 -0.40 25.05
CA GLU A 146 13.14 0.51 26.20
C GLU A 146 13.45 1.94 25.77
N THR A 147 12.64 2.89 26.18
CA THR A 147 12.84 4.33 25.94
C THR A 147 12.65 5.12 27.23
N ALA A 148 12.77 6.45 27.12
CA ALA A 148 12.45 7.35 28.22
C ALA A 148 10.98 7.23 28.70
N HIS A 149 10.07 6.71 27.88
CA HIS A 149 8.64 6.62 28.17
C HIS A 149 8.22 5.27 28.78
N GLY A 150 9.02 4.23 28.65
CA GLY A 150 8.71 2.88 29.10
C GLY A 150 9.19 1.81 28.13
N PHE A 151 8.58 0.64 28.23
CA PHE A 151 8.82 -0.48 27.31
C PHE A 151 7.83 -0.45 26.15
N HIS A 152 8.33 -0.72 24.95
CA HIS A 152 7.53 -0.73 23.71
C HIS A 152 7.63 -2.08 23.01
N LEU A 153 6.51 -2.50 22.41
CA LEU A 153 6.47 -3.46 21.31
C LEU A 153 6.02 -2.69 20.07
N ILE A 154 6.74 -2.85 18.97
CA ILE A 154 6.59 -2.04 17.77
C ILE A 154 6.39 -2.95 16.56
N ILE A 155 5.52 -2.55 15.64
CA ILE A 155 5.40 -3.11 14.29
C ILE A 155 5.43 -1.96 13.31
N VAL A 156 6.36 -1.98 12.38
CA VAL A 156 6.39 -1.07 11.23
C VAL A 156 5.35 -1.53 10.23
N VAL A 157 4.41 -0.66 9.89
CA VAL A 157 3.31 -1.00 8.97
C VAL A 157 3.71 -0.69 7.53
N ASP A 158 4.34 0.48 7.32
CA ASP A 158 4.68 0.99 5.99
C ASP A 158 5.67 2.16 6.08
N ARG A 159 6.47 2.37 5.03
CA ARG A 159 7.40 3.49 4.88
C ARG A 159 7.26 4.15 3.52
N HIS A 160 7.15 5.45 3.52
CA HIS A 160 7.29 6.28 2.33
C HIS A 160 8.68 6.94 2.36
N LEU A 161 9.61 6.37 1.59
CA LEU A 161 11.00 6.82 1.58
C LEU A 161 11.25 7.79 0.42
N THR A 162 12.04 8.83 0.66
CA THR A 162 12.64 9.61 -0.42
C THR A 162 13.57 8.73 -1.26
N ALA A 163 13.90 9.18 -2.46
CA ALA A 163 14.85 8.45 -3.31
C ALA A 163 16.23 8.32 -2.63
N ALA A 164 16.66 9.34 -1.89
CA ALA A 164 17.92 9.32 -1.14
C ALA A 164 17.91 8.29 0.00
N ASP A 165 16.90 8.35 0.88
CA ASP A 165 16.81 7.41 2.00
C ASP A 165 16.63 5.96 1.54
N ARG A 166 15.96 5.75 0.41
CA ARG A 166 15.83 4.41 -0.19
C ARG A 166 17.19 3.87 -0.64
N TYR A 167 17.98 4.72 -1.32
CA TYR A 167 19.31 4.35 -1.75
C TYR A 167 20.24 4.02 -0.57
N ASP A 168 20.21 4.83 0.49
CA ASP A 168 20.98 4.60 1.71
C ASP A 168 20.59 3.27 2.37
N MET A 169 19.29 2.97 2.50
CA MET A 169 18.83 1.70 3.04
C MET A 169 19.25 0.49 2.17
N GLU A 170 19.22 0.62 0.85
CA GLU A 170 19.71 -0.43 -0.04
C GLU A 170 21.22 -0.67 0.11
N LEU A 171 22.01 0.39 0.32
CA LEU A 171 23.44 0.28 0.58
C LEU A 171 23.71 -0.43 1.91
N ASP A 172 23.00 -0.06 2.97
CA ASP A 172 23.13 -0.68 4.28
C ASP A 172 22.76 -2.17 4.24
N GLU A 173 21.68 -2.51 3.51
CA GLU A 173 21.26 -3.89 3.36
C GLU A 173 22.29 -4.74 2.57
N ARG A 174 22.84 -4.19 1.49
CA ARG A 174 23.91 -4.83 0.73
C ARG A 174 25.17 -5.02 1.58
N ALA A 175 25.53 -4.03 2.38
CA ALA A 175 26.68 -4.14 3.30
C ALA A 175 26.47 -5.23 4.36
N ARG A 176 25.27 -5.33 4.94
CA ARG A 176 24.92 -6.40 5.89
C ARG A 176 24.99 -7.78 5.26
N GLN A 177 24.43 -7.94 4.06
CA GLN A 177 24.47 -9.21 3.32
C GLN A 177 25.91 -9.63 2.99
N GLU A 178 26.77 -8.67 2.68
CA GLU A 178 28.18 -8.96 2.39
C GLU A 178 28.95 -9.39 3.64
N LEU A 179 28.70 -8.75 4.81
CA LEU A 179 29.26 -9.15 6.10
C LEU A 179 28.80 -10.54 6.51
N GLU A 180 27.51 -10.82 6.34
CA GLU A 180 26.94 -12.14 6.63
C GLU A 180 27.57 -13.25 5.78
N LYS A 181 27.79 -13.00 4.48
CA LYS A 181 28.49 -13.93 3.59
C LYS A 181 29.93 -14.20 4.01
N ARG A 182 30.60 -13.21 4.64
CA ARG A 182 31.96 -13.35 5.17
C ARG A 182 32.02 -13.97 6.56
N GLY A 183 30.85 -14.22 7.19
CA GLY A 183 30.77 -14.72 8.57
C GLY A 183 31.21 -13.69 9.61
N GLU A 184 31.24 -12.40 9.25
CA GLU A 184 31.56 -11.30 10.15
C GLU A 184 30.27 -10.81 10.82
N PRO A 185 30.25 -10.61 12.17
CA PRO A 185 29.10 -10.03 12.82
C PRO A 185 28.85 -8.62 12.29
N PRO A 186 27.58 -8.20 12.11
CA PRO A 186 27.26 -6.85 11.71
C PRO A 186 27.90 -5.88 12.70
N ALA A 187 28.60 -4.87 12.19
CA ALA A 187 29.21 -3.85 13.02
C ALA A 187 28.11 -3.30 13.96
N SER A 188 28.34 -3.43 15.27
CA SER A 188 27.48 -2.77 16.27
C SER A 188 27.55 -1.28 15.98
N THR A 189 26.47 -0.74 15.43
CA THR A 189 26.32 0.71 15.26
C THR A 189 26.44 1.37 16.63
N PRO A 190 27.27 2.39 16.78
CA PRO A 190 27.51 3.10 18.03
C PRO A 190 26.23 3.70 18.61
#